data_a707c753a165ee3b3f57ef8bd508c82d
#
_entry.id   a707c753a165ee3b3f57ef8bd508c82d
#
_cell.length_a   1.000
_cell.length_b   1.000
_cell.length_c   1.000
_cell.angle_alpha   90.00
_cell.angle_beta   90.00
_cell.angle_gamma   90.00
#
_symmetry.space_group_name_H-M   'P 1'
#
loop_
_entity.id
_entity.type
_entity.pdbx_description
1 polymer ?
#
loop_
_entity_poly.entity_id
_entity_poly.type
_entity_poly.pdbx_seq_one_letter_code
_entity_poly.pdbx_strand_id
1 'polypeptide(L)'
;MFSLWKRPAAVDGDQKSASRTNIQSTILNMKTLISRRNMALTAAGLLSASAVSAQEKPVVATDGPVEAPLVRDYPAPGFKPSWRKPQVNRQMAQDFVIYAHSDIDMVKKLLDKEPGLINATVDWGAGDWESGLNGASHMGQRDIVMLLLERGARPDIFCAAMLGQLEFVKSMLTLQPKLIDAKGPHGFTLHFHAQVGGDASKPVLDYLQSIRKLELRPVPFLKKP
;
A
#
# COMPACT_ATOMS: atom_id res chain seq x y z
N MET A 1 30.69 8.52 9.80
CA MET A 1 30.97 7.13 10.18
C MET A 1 29.79 6.28 9.69
N PHE A 2 29.65 6.13 8.36
CA PHE A 2 28.60 5.41 7.68
C PHE A 2 29.25 4.42 6.72
N SER A 3 29.55 3.24 7.20
CA SER A 3 30.10 2.15 6.39
C SER A 3 29.61 0.83 6.94
N LEU A 4 28.46 0.35 6.45
CA LEU A 4 28.04 -1.06 6.60
C LEU A 4 26.83 -1.38 5.69
N TRP A 5 26.90 -1.01 4.40
CA TRP A 5 26.02 -1.58 3.38
C TRP A 5 26.87 -2.17 2.26
N LYS A 6 27.30 -3.45 2.41
CA LYS A 6 27.91 -4.19 1.30
C LYS A 6 26.82 -4.61 0.33
N ARG A 7 26.96 -4.19 -0.94
CA ARG A 7 26.11 -4.62 -2.07
C ARG A 7 26.30 -6.12 -2.31
N PRO A 8 25.24 -6.91 -2.51
CA PRO A 8 25.37 -8.21 -3.17
C PRO A 8 25.61 -7.99 -4.68
N ALA A 9 26.40 -8.90 -5.27
CA ALA A 9 26.83 -8.87 -6.65
C ALA A 9 25.65 -8.90 -7.64
N ALA A 10 25.84 -8.23 -8.78
CA ALA A 10 24.93 -8.22 -9.91
C ALA A 10 24.71 -9.63 -10.45
N VAL A 11 23.45 -10.02 -10.63
CA VAL A 11 23.04 -11.17 -11.43
C VAL A 11 22.58 -10.66 -12.79
N ASP A 12 23.28 -11.14 -13.80
CA ASP A 12 23.20 -10.74 -15.21
C ASP A 12 21.95 -11.34 -15.90
N GLY A 13 21.36 -10.56 -16.78
CA GLY A 13 20.80 -10.96 -18.05
C GLY A 13 19.46 -11.70 -18.14
N ASP A 14 18.54 -11.07 -18.81
CA ASP A 14 17.52 -11.69 -19.69
C ASP A 14 16.18 -12.16 -19.10
N GLN A 15 15.36 -11.23 -18.62
CA GLN A 15 13.92 -11.48 -18.37
C GLN A 15 12.97 -10.30 -18.67
N LYS A 16 13.28 -9.44 -19.63
CA LYS A 16 12.49 -8.19 -19.85
C LYS A 16 11.21 -8.34 -20.66
N SER A 17 10.90 -9.48 -21.29
CA SER A 17 9.76 -9.54 -22.21
C SER A 17 8.48 -10.23 -21.71
N ALA A 18 8.58 -11.11 -20.72
CA ALA A 18 7.42 -11.87 -20.22
C ALA A 18 6.61 -11.18 -19.09
N SER A 19 7.16 -10.10 -18.52
CA SER A 19 6.59 -9.45 -17.32
C SER A 19 5.40 -8.52 -17.63
N ARG A 20 5.35 -7.89 -18.80
CA ARG A 20 4.38 -6.81 -19.08
C ARG A 20 2.92 -7.25 -19.23
N THR A 21 2.69 -8.44 -19.75
CA THR A 21 1.30 -8.92 -20.06
C THR A 21 0.60 -9.48 -18.82
N ASN A 22 1.35 -9.97 -17.83
CA ASN A 22 0.76 -10.63 -16.67
C ASN A 22 0.37 -9.64 -15.54
N ILE A 23 0.97 -8.44 -15.53
CA ILE A 23 0.73 -7.44 -14.49
C ILE A 23 -0.60 -6.72 -14.70
N GLN A 24 -0.97 -6.42 -15.95
CA GLN A 24 -2.26 -5.78 -16.24
C GLN A 24 -3.44 -6.69 -15.88
N SER A 25 -3.32 -8.01 -16.09
CA SER A 25 -4.34 -8.97 -15.69
C SER A 25 -4.45 -9.11 -14.17
N THR A 26 -3.34 -8.94 -13.43
CA THR A 26 -3.31 -9.00 -11.97
C THR A 26 -3.95 -7.76 -11.34
N ILE A 27 -3.70 -6.58 -11.88
CA ILE A 27 -4.35 -5.32 -11.45
C ILE A 27 -5.86 -5.38 -11.75
N LEU A 28 -6.25 -5.94 -12.89
CA LEU A 28 -7.66 -6.11 -13.24
C LEU A 28 -8.37 -7.12 -12.32
N ASN A 29 -7.70 -8.22 -11.96
CA ASN A 29 -8.24 -9.20 -10.99
C ASN A 29 -8.32 -8.65 -9.57
N MET A 30 -7.42 -7.76 -9.16
CA MET A 30 -7.51 -7.09 -7.86
C MET A 30 -8.74 -6.17 -7.78
N LYS A 31 -9.07 -5.45 -8.87
CA LYS A 31 -10.30 -4.63 -8.94
C LYS A 31 -11.56 -5.49 -8.76
N THR A 32 -11.56 -6.72 -9.28
CA THR A 32 -12.70 -7.64 -9.16
C THR A 32 -12.82 -8.25 -7.75
N LEU A 33 -11.71 -8.43 -7.04
CA LEU A 33 -11.71 -8.97 -5.66
C LEU A 33 -12.20 -7.94 -4.63
N ILE A 34 -11.94 -6.65 -4.85
CA ILE A 34 -12.43 -5.57 -3.99
C ILE A 34 -13.96 -5.40 -4.12
N SER A 35 -14.51 -5.63 -5.32
CA SER A 35 -15.96 -5.50 -5.59
C SER A 35 -16.81 -6.62 -4.97
N ARG A 36 -16.23 -7.77 -4.58
CA ARG A 36 -16.98 -8.94 -4.07
C ARG A 36 -17.15 -9.00 -2.55
N ARG A 37 -16.70 -8.00 -1.80
CA ARG A 37 -16.81 -7.99 -0.33
C ARG A 37 -18.16 -7.55 0.23
N ASN A 38 -19.12 -7.17 -0.61
CA ASN A 38 -20.44 -6.71 -0.20
C ASN A 38 -21.56 -7.78 -0.28
N MET A 39 -21.23 -9.06 -0.31
CA MET A 39 -22.27 -10.12 -0.24
C MET A 39 -21.96 -11.09 0.89
N ALA A 40 -22.63 -10.94 2.00
CA ALA A 40 -23.26 -11.97 2.82
C ALA A 40 -23.54 -11.46 4.25
N LEU A 41 -24.74 -11.03 4.49
CA LEU A 41 -25.41 -11.12 5.81
C LEU A 41 -26.92 -11.07 5.56
N THR A 42 -27.52 -12.22 5.41
CA THR A 42 -28.97 -12.43 5.59
C THR A 42 -29.15 -13.53 6.61
N ALA A 43 -29.76 -13.25 7.78
CA ALA A 43 -30.96 -13.87 8.26
C ALA A 43 -31.22 -13.56 9.74
N ALA A 44 -32.47 -13.17 9.97
CA ALA A 44 -33.30 -13.36 11.14
C ALA A 44 -33.25 -12.32 12.29
N GLY A 45 -34.34 -11.59 12.43
CA GLY A 45 -34.72 -10.85 13.64
C GLY A 45 -35.70 -9.70 13.38
N LEU A 46 -37.01 -9.99 13.31
CA LEU A 46 -38.09 -8.99 13.31
C LEU A 46 -38.07 -8.16 14.59
N LEU A 47 -37.80 -6.87 14.49
CA LEU A 47 -38.31 -5.84 15.38
C LEU A 47 -38.41 -4.52 14.60
N SER A 48 -39.62 -4.04 14.44
CA SER A 48 -40.01 -2.83 13.76
C SER A 48 -39.46 -1.59 14.47
N ALA A 49 -38.48 -0.94 13.81
CA ALA A 49 -38.21 0.46 14.02
C ALA A 49 -38.05 1.08 12.63
N SER A 50 -38.88 2.08 12.34
CA SER A 50 -38.86 2.85 11.09
C SER A 50 -37.52 3.58 10.98
N ALA A 51 -36.51 2.91 10.49
CA ALA A 51 -35.29 3.54 10.05
C ALA A 51 -35.53 4.09 8.62
N VAL A 52 -35.51 5.40 8.48
CA VAL A 52 -35.37 6.04 7.17
C VAL A 52 -34.08 5.49 6.56
N SER A 53 -34.23 4.50 5.70
CA SER A 53 -33.15 4.01 4.85
C SER A 53 -32.78 5.14 3.89
N ALA A 54 -31.70 5.86 4.21
CA ALA A 54 -31.01 6.64 3.19
C ALA A 54 -30.51 5.64 2.14
N GLN A 55 -31.25 5.53 1.07
CA GLN A 55 -30.91 4.73 -0.09
C GLN A 55 -29.64 5.33 -0.68
N GLU A 56 -28.48 4.72 -0.38
CA GLU A 56 -27.21 5.08 -1.05
C GLU A 56 -27.45 4.93 -2.55
N LYS A 57 -27.43 6.05 -3.26
CA LYS A 57 -27.50 6.02 -4.72
C LYS A 57 -26.31 5.21 -5.22
N PRO A 58 -26.52 4.33 -6.22
CA PRO A 58 -25.40 3.57 -6.79
C PRO A 58 -24.33 4.55 -7.26
N VAL A 59 -23.11 4.38 -6.73
CA VAL A 59 -21.94 5.14 -7.20
C VAL A 59 -21.71 4.76 -8.65
N VAL A 60 -22.04 5.64 -9.55
CA VAL A 60 -21.70 5.48 -10.97
C VAL A 60 -20.18 5.47 -11.05
N ALA A 61 -19.59 4.40 -11.59
CA ALA A 61 -18.17 4.35 -11.85
C ALA A 61 -17.79 5.54 -12.75
N THR A 62 -17.00 6.46 -12.21
CA THR A 62 -16.50 7.61 -12.96
C THR A 62 -15.09 7.29 -13.45
N ASP A 63 -14.67 7.92 -14.54
CA ASP A 63 -13.32 7.73 -15.12
C ASP A 63 -12.19 8.31 -14.24
N GLY A 64 -12.49 8.73 -13.01
CA GLY A 64 -11.53 9.30 -12.08
C GLY A 64 -12.03 9.32 -10.63
N PRO A 65 -11.18 9.72 -9.69
CA PRO A 65 -11.51 9.78 -8.28
C PRO A 65 -12.59 10.81 -8.01
N VAL A 66 -13.61 10.43 -7.24
CA VAL A 66 -14.68 11.29 -6.77
C VAL A 66 -14.48 11.58 -5.30
N GLU A 67 -14.43 12.84 -4.93
CA GLU A 67 -14.38 13.24 -3.54
C GLU A 67 -15.75 13.06 -2.88
N ALA A 68 -15.75 12.51 -1.67
CA ALA A 68 -16.94 12.50 -0.84
C ALA A 68 -17.40 13.94 -0.56
N PRO A 69 -18.71 14.22 -0.54
CA PRO A 69 -19.20 15.56 -0.24
C PRO A 69 -18.79 15.99 1.17
N LEU A 70 -18.23 17.20 1.28
CA LEU A 70 -17.92 17.77 2.59
C LEU A 70 -19.21 18.27 3.24
N VAL A 71 -19.69 17.53 4.25
CA VAL A 71 -20.71 18.01 5.18
C VAL A 71 -20.00 18.48 6.45
N ARG A 72 -19.99 19.80 6.68
CA ARG A 72 -19.29 20.39 7.82
C ARG A 72 -20.26 20.61 8.97
N ASP A 73 -20.20 19.75 9.97
CA ASP A 73 -20.94 19.81 11.25
C ASP A 73 -20.08 20.35 12.41
N TYR A 74 -18.91 20.91 12.08
CA TYR A 74 -17.93 21.47 13.01
C TYR A 74 -17.50 22.87 12.54
N PRO A 75 -17.01 23.75 13.43
CA PRO A 75 -16.53 25.07 13.03
C PRO A 75 -15.31 24.96 12.11
N ALA A 76 -15.25 25.83 11.11
CA ALA A 76 -14.07 25.92 10.25
C ALA A 76 -12.83 26.28 11.09
N PRO A 77 -11.65 25.66 10.82
CA PRO A 77 -10.42 26.04 11.49
C PRO A 77 -10.13 27.53 11.33
N GLY A 78 -9.77 28.19 12.43
CA GLY A 78 -9.40 29.62 12.41
C GLY A 78 -8.06 29.87 11.71
N PHE A 79 -7.17 28.87 11.65
CA PHE A 79 -5.91 28.97 10.95
C PHE A 79 -6.12 28.90 9.44
N LYS A 80 -5.53 29.85 8.70
CA LYS A 80 -5.52 29.85 7.24
C LYS A 80 -4.11 29.50 6.75
N PRO A 81 -3.93 28.38 6.02
CA PRO A 81 -2.64 28.03 5.46
C PRO A 81 -2.14 29.09 4.47
N SER A 82 -0.83 29.30 4.43
CA SER A 82 -0.20 30.14 3.42
C SER A 82 0.20 29.31 2.21
N TRP A 83 -0.57 29.41 1.15
CA TRP A 83 -0.33 28.71 -0.13
C TRP A 83 0.70 29.47 -0.98
N ARG A 84 2.00 29.34 -0.65
CA ARG A 84 3.08 30.03 -1.36
C ARG A 84 3.54 29.34 -2.65
N LYS A 85 3.27 28.05 -2.77
CA LYS A 85 3.64 27.23 -3.93
C LYS A 85 2.44 26.39 -4.36
N PRO A 86 2.31 26.04 -5.65
CA PRO A 86 1.28 25.13 -6.09
C PRO A 86 1.46 23.76 -5.43
N GLN A 87 0.37 23.07 -5.21
CA GLN A 87 0.38 21.68 -4.77
C GLN A 87 0.85 20.78 -5.91
N VAL A 88 1.43 19.62 -5.55
CA VAL A 88 1.71 18.57 -6.52
C VAL A 88 0.40 18.17 -7.20
N ASN A 89 0.44 17.98 -8.52
CA ASN A 89 -0.75 17.59 -9.26
C ASN A 89 -1.24 16.22 -8.79
N ARG A 90 -2.52 16.11 -8.47
CA ARG A 90 -3.14 14.89 -7.92
C ARG A 90 -3.03 13.69 -8.88
N GLN A 91 -3.22 13.93 -10.18
CA GLN A 91 -3.09 12.89 -11.19
C GLN A 91 -1.65 12.36 -11.26
N MET A 92 -0.66 13.27 -11.20
CA MET A 92 0.75 12.88 -11.16
C MET A 92 1.09 12.07 -9.90
N ALA A 93 0.52 12.42 -8.74
CA ALA A 93 0.68 11.65 -7.50
C ALA A 93 0.07 10.24 -7.65
N GLN A 94 -1.11 10.14 -8.26
CA GLN A 94 -1.76 8.87 -8.55
C GLN A 94 -0.93 8.01 -9.50
N ASP A 95 -0.47 8.59 -10.62
CA ASP A 95 0.38 7.89 -11.59
C ASP A 95 1.66 7.37 -10.93
N PHE A 96 2.30 8.19 -10.08
CA PHE A 96 3.50 7.80 -9.34
C PHE A 96 3.24 6.59 -8.44
N VAL A 97 2.16 6.57 -7.66
CA VAL A 97 1.82 5.44 -6.79
C VAL A 97 1.52 4.19 -7.63
N ILE A 98 0.80 4.33 -8.75
CA ILE A 98 0.53 3.22 -9.68
C ILE A 98 1.83 2.64 -10.23
N TYR A 99 2.74 3.48 -10.74
CA TYR A 99 4.01 3.00 -11.31
C TYR A 99 4.93 2.37 -10.26
N ALA A 100 4.85 2.81 -8.99
CA ALA A 100 5.62 2.22 -7.91
C ALA A 100 5.29 0.72 -7.67
N HIS A 101 4.20 0.22 -8.18
CA HIS A 101 3.87 -1.21 -8.10
C HIS A 101 4.75 -2.08 -9.02
N SER A 102 5.38 -1.54 -10.08
CA SER A 102 6.02 -2.41 -11.07
C SER A 102 6.99 -1.75 -12.05
N ASP A 103 7.11 -0.42 -12.08
CA ASP A 103 7.89 0.28 -13.12
C ASP A 103 8.90 1.26 -12.50
N ILE A 104 10.10 0.76 -12.25
CA ILE A 104 11.19 1.54 -11.63
C ILE A 104 11.64 2.71 -12.50
N ASP A 105 11.58 2.58 -13.83
CA ASP A 105 12.04 3.63 -14.75
C ASP A 105 11.06 4.80 -14.74
N MET A 106 9.76 4.53 -14.70
CA MET A 106 8.75 5.58 -14.53
C MET A 106 8.82 6.22 -13.15
N VAL A 107 9.07 5.46 -12.09
CA VAL A 107 9.30 6.00 -10.74
C VAL A 107 10.47 6.99 -10.74
N LYS A 108 11.61 6.62 -11.31
CA LYS A 108 12.77 7.52 -11.46
C LYS A 108 12.41 8.78 -12.21
N LYS A 109 11.80 8.62 -13.39
CA LYS A 109 11.41 9.73 -14.27
C LYS A 109 10.49 10.72 -13.57
N LEU A 110 9.50 10.23 -12.82
CA LEU A 110 8.55 11.09 -12.12
C LEU A 110 9.21 11.79 -10.94
N LEU A 111 10.08 11.11 -10.16
CA LEU A 111 10.83 11.73 -9.08
C LEU A 111 11.86 12.76 -9.56
N ASP A 112 12.48 12.54 -10.71
CA ASP A 112 13.41 13.51 -11.29
C ASP A 112 12.67 14.78 -11.78
N LYS A 113 11.41 14.62 -12.23
CA LYS A 113 10.54 15.74 -12.62
C LYS A 113 9.95 16.48 -11.45
N GLU A 114 9.46 15.77 -10.44
CA GLU A 114 8.79 16.30 -9.26
C GLU A 114 9.23 15.54 -7.99
N PRO A 115 10.32 15.99 -7.35
CA PRO A 115 10.84 15.33 -6.14
C PRO A 115 9.85 15.30 -4.97
N GLY A 116 8.87 16.20 -4.95
CA GLY A 116 7.81 16.23 -3.95
C GLY A 116 6.92 14.99 -3.92
N LEU A 117 6.98 14.16 -4.97
CA LEU A 117 6.23 12.90 -5.05
C LEU A 117 6.72 11.83 -4.08
N ILE A 118 7.95 11.95 -3.54
CA ILE A 118 8.61 10.88 -2.76
C ILE A 118 7.75 10.32 -1.62
N ASN A 119 6.92 11.14 -0.99
CA ASN A 119 6.01 10.75 0.08
C ASN A 119 4.53 11.03 -0.28
N ALA A 120 4.21 11.15 -1.56
CA ALA A 120 2.84 11.32 -2.00
C ALA A 120 2.01 10.08 -1.64
N THR A 121 0.76 10.32 -1.25
CA THR A 121 -0.23 9.30 -0.93
C THR A 121 -1.50 9.51 -1.71
N VAL A 122 -2.19 8.43 -2.02
CA VAL A 122 -3.47 8.42 -2.74
C VAL A 122 -4.49 7.68 -1.88
N ASP A 123 -5.70 8.21 -1.78
CA ASP A 123 -6.86 7.50 -1.25
C ASP A 123 -7.56 6.78 -2.41
N TRP A 124 -7.51 5.45 -2.39
CA TRP A 124 -8.19 4.61 -3.37
C TRP A 124 -9.69 4.50 -3.14
N GLY A 125 -10.16 5.14 -2.08
CA GLY A 125 -11.54 5.18 -1.66
C GLY A 125 -11.75 4.73 -0.22
N ALA A 126 -12.66 5.41 0.49
CA ALA A 126 -13.02 5.10 1.87
C ALA A 126 -11.83 5.06 2.85
N GLY A 127 -10.78 5.86 2.62
CA GLY A 127 -9.61 5.93 3.48
C GLY A 127 -8.58 4.83 3.25
N ASP A 128 -8.60 4.17 2.11
CA ASP A 128 -7.54 3.23 1.69
C ASP A 128 -6.34 4.00 1.13
N TRP A 129 -5.57 4.57 2.06
CA TRP A 129 -4.41 5.40 1.76
C TRP A 129 -3.19 4.59 1.39
N GLU A 130 -2.58 4.92 0.27
CA GLU A 130 -1.37 4.27 -0.22
C GLU A 130 -0.32 5.26 -0.69
N SER A 131 0.95 5.03 -0.32
CA SER A 131 2.12 5.72 -0.86
C SER A 131 2.82 4.88 -1.92
N GLY A 132 3.69 5.50 -2.74
CA GLY A 132 4.53 4.74 -3.66
C GLY A 132 5.40 3.69 -2.96
N LEU A 133 5.88 3.98 -1.75
CA LEU A 133 6.64 3.00 -0.95
C LEU A 133 5.78 1.80 -0.53
N ASN A 134 4.52 2.04 -0.15
CA ASN A 134 3.59 0.97 0.20
C ASN A 134 3.23 0.11 -1.03
N GLY A 135 2.98 0.73 -2.19
CA GLY A 135 2.71 0.03 -3.44
C GLY A 135 3.85 -0.92 -3.82
N ALA A 136 5.09 -0.40 -3.80
CA ALA A 136 6.27 -1.22 -4.04
C ALA A 136 6.44 -2.34 -2.99
N SER A 137 6.14 -2.06 -1.72
CA SER A 137 6.32 -3.01 -0.62
C SER A 137 5.36 -4.18 -0.70
N HIS A 138 4.06 -3.94 -0.89
CA HIS A 138 3.10 -5.04 -0.95
C HIS A 138 3.20 -5.86 -2.24
N MET A 139 3.81 -5.30 -3.28
CA MET A 139 4.13 -6.02 -4.52
C MET A 139 5.50 -6.74 -4.48
N GLY A 140 6.28 -6.57 -3.41
CA GLY A 140 7.60 -7.19 -3.29
C GLY A 140 8.65 -6.59 -4.23
N GLN A 141 8.46 -5.38 -4.73
CA GLN A 141 9.37 -4.69 -5.63
C GLN A 141 10.54 -4.09 -4.85
N ARG A 142 11.45 -4.97 -4.41
CA ARG A 142 12.56 -4.60 -3.53
C ARG A 142 13.46 -3.52 -4.13
N ASP A 143 13.71 -3.53 -5.42
CA ASP A 143 14.51 -2.55 -6.14
C ASP A 143 13.86 -1.16 -6.14
N ILE A 144 12.55 -1.10 -6.34
CA ILE A 144 11.78 0.17 -6.24
C ILE A 144 11.79 0.67 -4.79
N VAL A 145 11.56 -0.22 -3.81
CA VAL A 145 11.62 0.15 -2.40
C VAL A 145 12.98 0.74 -2.03
N MET A 146 14.07 0.09 -2.44
CA MET A 146 15.43 0.58 -2.17
C MET A 146 15.70 1.94 -2.83
N LEU A 147 15.27 2.13 -4.08
CA LEU A 147 15.35 3.41 -4.75
C LEU A 147 14.59 4.50 -3.99
N LEU A 148 13.35 4.21 -3.56
CA LEU A 148 12.54 5.18 -2.84
C LEU A 148 13.16 5.56 -1.49
N LEU A 149 13.71 4.59 -0.75
CA LEU A 149 14.41 4.84 0.51
C LEU A 149 15.69 5.68 0.30
N GLU A 150 16.47 5.39 -0.74
CA GLU A 150 17.64 6.21 -1.13
C GLU A 150 17.26 7.65 -1.47
N ARG A 151 16.09 7.86 -2.03
CA ARG A 151 15.54 9.20 -2.36
C ARG A 151 14.82 9.87 -1.18
N GLY A 152 14.78 9.26 0.00
CA GLY A 152 14.25 9.84 1.23
C GLY A 152 12.78 9.55 1.52
N ALA A 153 12.21 8.49 0.95
CA ALA A 153 10.90 8.00 1.36
C ALA A 153 10.91 7.60 2.84
N ARG A 154 9.79 7.83 3.52
CA ARG A 154 9.62 7.51 4.94
C ARG A 154 9.21 6.06 5.10
N PRO A 155 10.09 5.20 5.67
CA PRO A 155 9.74 3.80 5.89
C PRO A 155 8.67 3.66 6.97
N ASP A 156 7.82 2.65 6.80
CA ASP A 156 6.87 2.20 7.80
C ASP A 156 7.12 0.74 8.19
N ILE A 157 6.31 0.21 9.11
CA ILE A 157 6.43 -1.15 9.59
C ILE A 157 6.13 -2.20 8.50
N PHE A 158 5.28 -1.88 7.52
CA PHE A 158 4.94 -2.77 6.43
C PHE A 158 6.10 -2.93 5.44
N CYS A 159 6.72 -1.81 5.07
CA CYS A 159 7.95 -1.79 4.29
C CYS A 159 9.07 -2.57 5.01
N ALA A 160 9.26 -2.32 6.31
CA ALA A 160 10.25 -3.01 7.12
C ALA A 160 9.99 -4.53 7.18
N ALA A 161 8.74 -4.96 7.29
CA ALA A 161 8.36 -6.36 7.27
C ALA A 161 8.72 -7.03 5.92
N MET A 162 8.42 -6.40 4.79
CA MET A 162 8.77 -6.90 3.46
C MET A 162 10.29 -6.93 3.25
N LEU A 163 11.03 -5.96 3.78
CA LEU A 163 12.50 -5.93 3.67
C LEU A 163 13.20 -6.92 4.61
N GLY A 164 12.50 -7.52 5.56
CA GLY A 164 13.11 -8.43 6.54
C GLY A 164 13.81 -7.71 7.70
N GLN A 165 13.42 -6.47 8.00
CA GLN A 165 14.02 -5.63 9.03
C GLN A 165 13.49 -6.00 10.42
N LEU A 166 13.91 -7.15 10.94
CA LEU A 166 13.37 -7.76 12.15
C LEU A 166 13.44 -6.83 13.37
N GLU A 167 14.56 -6.18 13.61
CA GLU A 167 14.75 -5.34 14.78
C GLU A 167 13.89 -4.05 14.71
N PHE A 168 13.67 -3.52 13.51
CA PHE A 168 12.74 -2.42 13.32
C PHE A 168 11.30 -2.85 13.65
N VAL A 169 10.87 -4.01 13.14
CA VAL A 169 9.52 -4.55 13.39
C VAL A 169 9.33 -4.83 14.89
N LYS A 170 10.32 -5.43 15.57
CA LYS A 170 10.28 -5.66 17.02
C LYS A 170 10.14 -4.35 17.79
N SER A 171 10.95 -3.35 17.45
CA SER A 171 10.93 -2.04 18.12
C SER A 171 9.57 -1.36 17.98
N MET A 172 8.98 -1.41 16.77
CA MET A 172 7.66 -0.84 16.53
C MET A 172 6.56 -1.58 17.30
N LEU A 173 6.59 -2.92 17.33
CA LEU A 173 5.63 -3.72 18.09
C LEU A 173 5.82 -3.60 19.61
N THR A 174 7.03 -3.31 20.09
CA THR A 174 7.28 -2.97 21.49
C THR A 174 6.67 -1.63 21.85
N LEU A 175 6.83 -0.62 20.97
CA LEU A 175 6.27 0.72 21.18
C LEU A 175 4.74 0.69 21.12
N GLN A 176 4.18 -0.05 20.17
CA GLN A 176 2.73 -0.13 19.94
C GLN A 176 2.31 -1.56 19.59
N PRO A 177 2.02 -2.41 20.60
CA PRO A 177 1.69 -3.83 20.38
C PRO A 177 0.48 -4.07 19.46
N LYS A 178 -0.47 -3.14 19.40
CA LYS A 178 -1.66 -3.25 18.53
C LYS A 178 -1.32 -3.20 17.04
N LEU A 179 -0.10 -2.77 16.65
CA LEU A 179 0.33 -2.81 15.26
C LEU A 179 0.37 -4.23 14.68
N ILE A 180 0.40 -5.27 15.50
CA ILE A 180 0.30 -6.65 15.01
C ILE A 180 -0.99 -6.91 14.22
N ASP A 181 -2.07 -6.17 14.53
CA ASP A 181 -3.37 -6.25 13.89
C ASP A 181 -3.59 -5.15 12.85
N ALA A 182 -2.63 -4.24 12.70
CA ALA A 182 -2.72 -3.17 11.73
C ALA A 182 -2.75 -3.73 10.30
N LYS A 183 -3.41 -2.98 9.45
CA LYS A 183 -3.51 -3.26 8.03
C LYS A 183 -2.95 -2.09 7.24
N GLY A 184 -2.10 -2.39 6.28
CA GLY A 184 -1.64 -1.46 5.27
C GLY A 184 -2.70 -1.26 4.17
N PRO A 185 -2.32 -0.59 3.08
CA PRO A 185 -3.19 -0.41 1.94
C PRO A 185 -3.83 -1.71 1.49
N HIS A 186 -5.05 -1.63 0.98
CA HIS A 186 -5.86 -2.78 0.52
C HIS A 186 -6.12 -3.83 1.61
N GLY A 187 -5.91 -3.47 2.87
CA GLY A 187 -6.12 -4.35 4.03
C GLY A 187 -5.04 -5.43 4.19
N PHE A 188 -3.87 -5.29 3.57
CA PHE A 188 -2.77 -6.24 3.71
C PHE A 188 -2.14 -6.17 5.10
N THR A 189 -1.90 -7.36 5.70
CA THR A 189 -1.34 -7.49 7.05
C THR A 189 0.19 -7.42 7.03
N LEU A 190 0.81 -7.26 8.21
CA LEU A 190 2.26 -7.40 8.36
C LEU A 190 2.76 -8.77 7.90
N HIS A 191 2.00 -9.83 8.20
CA HIS A 191 2.34 -11.20 7.76
C HIS A 191 2.37 -11.32 6.23
N PHE A 192 1.43 -10.69 5.54
CA PHE A 192 1.41 -10.64 4.08
C PHE A 192 2.67 -9.95 3.54
N HIS A 193 3.06 -8.80 4.10
CA HIS A 193 4.26 -8.10 3.66
C HIS A 193 5.54 -8.91 3.92
N ALA A 194 5.64 -9.55 5.08
CA ALA A 194 6.76 -10.45 5.36
C ALA A 194 6.78 -11.67 4.41
N GLN A 195 5.62 -12.22 4.08
CA GLN A 195 5.50 -13.33 3.12
C GLN A 195 5.94 -12.91 1.70
N VAL A 196 5.53 -11.70 1.26
CA VAL A 196 5.91 -11.13 -0.03
C VAL A 196 7.41 -10.86 -0.11
N GLY A 197 8.05 -10.51 1.00
CA GLY A 197 9.50 -10.30 1.08
C GLY A 197 10.35 -11.56 0.88
N GLY A 198 9.73 -12.76 0.85
CA GLY A 198 10.41 -14.03 0.59
C GLY A 198 11.41 -14.44 1.67
N ASP A 199 12.47 -15.13 1.28
CA ASP A 199 13.45 -15.71 2.20
C ASP A 199 14.11 -14.66 3.11
N ALA A 200 14.41 -13.47 2.58
CA ALA A 200 15.00 -12.39 3.36
C ALA A 200 14.10 -11.92 4.52
N SER A 201 12.80 -12.12 4.40
CA SER A 201 11.80 -11.71 5.38
C SER A 201 11.28 -12.87 6.24
N LYS A 202 11.76 -14.07 6.01
CA LYS A 202 11.38 -15.25 6.80
C LYS A 202 11.53 -15.04 8.31
N PRO A 203 12.64 -14.47 8.83
CA PRO A 203 12.77 -14.22 10.27
C PRO A 203 11.68 -13.28 10.83
N VAL A 204 11.25 -12.30 10.02
CA VAL A 204 10.15 -11.41 10.39
C VAL A 204 8.83 -12.18 10.40
N LEU A 205 8.58 -12.99 9.38
CA LEU A 205 7.36 -13.80 9.30
C LEU A 205 7.25 -14.77 10.48
N ASP A 206 8.34 -15.48 10.81
CA ASP A 206 8.40 -16.40 11.94
C ASP A 206 8.12 -15.66 13.26
N TYR A 207 8.72 -14.48 13.46
CA TYR A 207 8.46 -13.64 14.63
C TYR A 207 7.01 -13.19 14.72
N LEU A 208 6.41 -12.68 13.65
CA LEU A 208 5.01 -12.27 13.61
C LEU A 208 4.07 -13.44 13.93
N GLN A 209 4.35 -14.62 13.35
CA GLN A 209 3.59 -15.86 13.61
C GLN A 209 3.71 -16.34 15.06
N SER A 210 4.83 -16.06 15.75
CA SER A 210 5.00 -16.40 17.16
C SER A 210 4.14 -15.51 18.08
N ILE A 211 3.87 -14.25 17.69
CA ILE A 211 3.02 -13.32 18.42
C ILE A 211 1.55 -13.56 18.09
N ARG A 212 1.25 -13.68 16.80
CA ARG A 212 -0.11 -13.86 16.27
C ARG A 212 -0.10 -14.82 15.10
N LYS A 213 -0.55 -16.03 15.36
CA LYS A 213 -0.66 -17.04 14.32
C LYS A 213 -1.80 -16.72 13.36
N LEU A 214 -1.47 -16.57 12.07
CA LEU A 214 -2.43 -16.38 10.99
C LEU A 214 -2.27 -17.49 9.97
N GLU A 215 -3.39 -17.90 9.36
CA GLU A 215 -3.35 -18.74 8.18
C GLU A 215 -2.82 -17.94 6.99
N LEU A 216 -1.68 -18.37 6.46
CA LEU A 216 -1.04 -17.69 5.32
C LEU A 216 -1.72 -18.12 4.03
N ARG A 217 -2.19 -17.13 3.28
CA ARG A 217 -2.75 -17.37 1.94
C ARG A 217 -1.64 -17.27 0.89
N PRO A 218 -1.71 -18.08 -0.18
CA PRO A 218 -0.79 -17.93 -1.30
C PRO A 218 -0.82 -16.50 -1.84
N VAL A 219 0.35 -15.94 -2.13
CA VAL A 219 0.47 -14.62 -2.77
C VAL A 219 0.37 -14.82 -4.28
N PRO A 220 -0.70 -14.31 -4.96
CA PRO A 220 -1.01 -14.70 -6.33
C PRO A 220 0.05 -14.33 -7.36
N PHE A 221 0.86 -13.30 -7.08
CA PHE A 221 1.87 -12.75 -7.99
C PHE A 221 3.30 -13.19 -7.66
N LEU A 222 3.53 -13.87 -6.51
CA LEU A 222 4.80 -14.50 -6.26
C LEU A 222 4.87 -15.82 -7.04
N LYS A 223 5.90 -15.96 -7.89
CA LYS A 223 6.19 -17.24 -8.52
C LYS A 223 6.49 -18.24 -7.42
N LYS A 224 5.85 -19.41 -7.46
CA LYS A 224 6.31 -20.54 -6.65
C LYS A 224 7.74 -20.87 -7.05
N PRO A 225 8.64 -21.13 -6.08
CA PRO A 225 10.00 -21.56 -6.36
C PRO A 225 10.03 -22.85 -7.19
#